data_4399e4b126e3958bbc89787441f82339
#
_entry.id   4399e4b126e3958bbc89787441f82339
#
_cell.length_a   1.000
_cell.length_b   1.000
_cell.length_c   1.000
_cell.angle_alpha   90.00
_cell.angle_beta   90.00
_cell.angle_gamma   90.00
#
_symmetry.space_group_name_H-M   'P 1'
#
loop_
_entity.id
_entity.type
_entity.pdbx_description
1 polymer ?
#
loop_
_entity_poly.entity_id
_entity_poly.type
_entity_poly.pdbx_seq_one_letter_code
_entity_poly.pdbx_strand_id
1 'polypeptide(L)'
;PESNLMLGEDVHYPGKWSGFPSHSHVQPEIYFYKFYPENGFGLLKLGDEGILLEHNDTVKIIPDKVHPQVTAPGYAMYYIWVIRHLDGNPYLGPDFEEQHLWVEKPGAVYWPDK
;
A
#
# COMPACT_ATOMS: atom_id res chain seq x y z
N PRO A 1 -8.26 20.86 -6.01
CA PRO A 1 -8.52 19.93 -7.09
C PRO A 1 -9.95 20.03 -7.61
N GLU A 2 -10.12 19.77 -8.89
CA GLU A 2 -11.44 19.84 -9.54
C GLU A 2 -12.29 18.59 -9.27
N SER A 3 -11.64 17.49 -8.92
CA SER A 3 -12.30 16.23 -8.60
C SER A 3 -12.25 15.95 -7.10
N ASN A 4 -13.29 15.28 -6.60
CA ASN A 4 -13.33 14.81 -5.21
C ASN A 4 -12.50 13.55 -4.99
N LEU A 5 -12.05 12.90 -6.05
CA LEU A 5 -11.34 11.63 -6.00
C LEU A 5 -9.98 11.72 -6.68
N MET A 6 -9.02 10.99 -6.12
CA MET A 6 -7.76 10.67 -6.76
C MET A 6 -7.69 9.14 -6.86
N LEU A 7 -7.33 8.63 -8.05
CA LEU A 7 -7.20 7.19 -8.23
C LEU A 7 -5.99 6.86 -9.09
N GLY A 8 -5.48 5.65 -8.87
CA GLY A 8 -4.33 5.16 -9.59
C GLY A 8 -4.31 3.63 -9.59
N GLU A 9 -3.39 3.09 -10.37
CA GLU A 9 -3.20 1.66 -10.54
C GLU A 9 -1.76 1.31 -10.28
N ASP A 10 -1.52 0.15 -9.67
CA ASP A 10 -0.18 -0.37 -9.42
C ASP A 10 -0.12 -1.85 -9.75
N VAL A 11 1.00 -2.28 -10.34
CA VAL A 11 1.30 -3.69 -10.58
C VAL A 11 2.59 -4.02 -9.85
N HIS A 12 2.54 -5.05 -9.02
CA HIS A 12 3.71 -5.48 -8.24
C HIS A 12 4.16 -6.85 -8.70
N TYR A 13 5.47 -6.97 -8.89
CA TYR A 13 6.09 -8.23 -9.26
C TYR A 13 6.07 -9.21 -8.08
N PRO A 14 6.11 -10.52 -8.37
CA PRO A 14 6.05 -11.54 -7.34
C PRO A 14 7.02 -11.30 -6.18
N GLY A 15 6.50 -11.42 -4.96
CA GLY A 15 7.27 -11.26 -3.74
C GLY A 15 7.63 -9.82 -3.37
N LYS A 16 7.16 -8.83 -4.10
CA LYS A 16 7.52 -7.42 -3.86
C LYS A 16 6.50 -6.70 -3.00
N TRP A 17 7.01 -5.68 -2.30
CA TRP A 17 6.22 -4.81 -1.44
C TRP A 17 5.72 -3.59 -2.19
N SER A 18 4.61 -3.06 -1.71
CA SER A 18 4.01 -1.80 -2.13
C SER A 18 3.64 -0.98 -0.90
N GLY A 19 3.64 0.35 -1.05
CA GLY A 19 3.33 1.22 0.08
C GLY A 19 4.40 1.16 1.17
N PHE A 20 5.62 0.80 0.81
CA PHE A 20 6.75 0.76 1.71
C PHE A 20 7.86 1.70 1.20
N PRO A 21 8.48 2.56 2.03
CA PRO A 21 8.29 2.64 3.49
C PRO A 21 6.86 2.95 3.91
N SER A 22 6.47 2.39 5.05
CA SER A 22 5.11 2.53 5.58
C SER A 22 4.71 4.00 5.71
N HIS A 23 3.49 4.30 5.31
CA HIS A 23 2.96 5.67 5.38
C HIS A 23 1.45 5.64 5.61
N SER A 24 0.91 6.79 6.02
CA SER A 24 -0.50 6.96 6.30
C SER A 24 -0.98 8.34 5.86
N HIS A 25 -2.28 8.54 5.85
CA HIS A 25 -2.92 9.83 5.62
C HIS A 25 -4.33 9.82 6.22
N VAL A 26 -4.88 11.02 6.45
CA VAL A 26 -6.21 11.16 7.06
C VAL A 26 -7.35 10.91 6.06
N GLN A 27 -7.08 11.04 4.78
CA GLN A 27 -8.10 10.88 3.75
C GLN A 27 -8.51 9.41 3.62
N PRO A 28 -9.80 9.12 3.48
CA PRO A 28 -10.26 7.74 3.32
C PRO A 28 -9.84 7.16 1.97
N GLU A 29 -9.55 5.87 1.96
CA GLU A 29 -9.06 5.17 0.79
C GLU A 29 -9.64 3.77 0.71
N ILE A 30 -9.80 3.26 -0.51
CA ILE A 30 -10.11 1.85 -0.76
C ILE A 30 -9.14 1.29 -1.79
N TYR A 31 -8.85 0.00 -1.65
CA TYR A 31 -8.08 -0.77 -2.62
C TYR A 31 -8.93 -1.91 -3.15
N PHE A 32 -8.84 -2.16 -4.47
CA PHE A 32 -9.41 -3.33 -5.11
C PHE A 32 -8.28 -4.11 -5.75
N TYR A 33 -8.20 -5.42 -5.45
CA TYR A 33 -7.05 -6.27 -5.79
C TYR A 33 -7.37 -7.32 -6.83
N LYS A 34 -6.41 -7.57 -7.71
CA LYS A 34 -6.39 -8.74 -8.58
C LYS A 34 -5.03 -9.41 -8.50
N PHE A 35 -5.02 -10.74 -8.59
CA PHE A 35 -3.79 -11.53 -8.60
C PHE A 35 -3.70 -12.32 -9.90
N TYR A 36 -2.48 -12.54 -10.38
CA TYR A 36 -2.21 -13.39 -11.52
C TYR A 36 -1.03 -14.32 -11.22
N PRO A 37 -1.20 -15.66 -11.33
CA PRO A 37 -2.49 -16.38 -11.51
C PRO A 37 -3.50 -16.06 -10.39
N GLU A 38 -4.78 -16.32 -10.66
CA GLU A 38 -5.89 -15.86 -9.80
C GLU A 38 -5.92 -16.54 -8.43
N ASN A 39 -5.23 -17.66 -8.24
CA ASN A 39 -5.10 -18.30 -6.93
C ASN A 39 -4.00 -17.68 -6.05
N GLY A 40 -3.38 -16.61 -6.51
CA GLY A 40 -2.39 -15.87 -5.73
C GLY A 40 -3.01 -15.15 -4.55
N PHE A 41 -2.13 -14.69 -3.67
CA PHE A 41 -2.54 -13.94 -2.50
C PHE A 41 -1.45 -12.95 -2.09
N GLY A 42 -1.83 -12.04 -1.20
CA GLY A 42 -0.92 -11.10 -0.59
C GLY A 42 -1.29 -10.83 0.85
N LEU A 43 -0.54 -9.96 1.48
CA LEU A 43 -0.79 -9.54 2.85
C LEU A 43 -0.73 -8.01 2.93
N LEU A 44 -1.62 -7.46 3.75
CA LEU A 44 -1.67 -6.04 4.05
C LEU A 44 -1.44 -5.85 5.54
N LYS A 45 -0.49 -4.98 5.89
CA LYS A 45 -0.33 -4.52 7.27
C LYS A 45 -1.15 -3.24 7.43
N LEU A 46 -2.32 -3.34 8.03
CA LEU A 46 -3.18 -2.17 8.29
C LEU A 46 -3.03 -1.78 9.75
N GLY A 47 -2.22 -0.75 10.01
CA GLY A 47 -1.80 -0.44 11.37
C GLY A 47 -1.03 -1.62 11.95
N ASP A 48 -1.55 -2.21 13.00
CA ASP A 48 -0.96 -3.39 13.67
C ASP A 48 -1.62 -4.71 13.26
N GLU A 49 -2.57 -4.68 12.33
CA GLU A 49 -3.28 -5.88 11.89
C GLU A 49 -2.72 -6.41 10.58
N GLY A 50 -2.64 -7.73 10.46
CA GLY A 50 -2.33 -8.41 9.21
C GLY A 50 -3.61 -8.88 8.53
N ILE A 51 -3.78 -8.54 7.27
CA ILE A 51 -4.98 -8.88 6.50
C ILE A 51 -4.57 -9.70 5.29
N LEU A 52 -5.23 -10.85 5.08
CA LEU A 52 -5.05 -11.65 3.89
C LEU A 52 -5.77 -10.98 2.72
N LEU A 53 -5.04 -10.85 1.60
CA LEU A 53 -5.57 -10.31 0.34
C LEU A 53 -5.70 -11.43 -0.67
N GLU A 54 -6.87 -11.56 -1.29
CA GLU A 54 -7.13 -12.54 -2.33
C GLU A 54 -7.72 -11.87 -3.58
N HIS A 55 -7.78 -12.62 -4.67
CA HIS A 55 -8.26 -12.10 -5.96
C HIS A 55 -9.69 -11.55 -5.84
N ASN A 56 -9.89 -10.35 -6.36
CA ASN A 56 -11.15 -9.58 -6.31
C ASN A 56 -11.55 -9.06 -4.92
N ASP A 57 -10.63 -9.07 -3.95
CA ASP A 57 -10.90 -8.44 -2.65
C ASP A 57 -10.91 -6.93 -2.75
N THR A 58 -11.78 -6.31 -1.98
CA THR A 58 -11.81 -4.87 -1.75
C THR A 58 -11.52 -4.61 -0.27
N VAL A 59 -10.57 -3.72 0.02
CA VAL A 59 -10.22 -3.37 1.39
C VAL A 59 -10.41 -1.88 1.61
N LYS A 60 -11.11 -1.54 2.68
CA LYS A 60 -11.23 -0.15 3.15
C LYS A 60 -10.03 0.16 4.04
N ILE A 61 -9.29 1.19 3.66
CA ILE A 61 -8.14 1.65 4.44
C ILE A 61 -8.63 2.67 5.46
N ILE A 62 -8.51 2.31 6.73
CA ILE A 62 -8.92 3.18 7.84
C ILE A 62 -7.98 4.40 7.88
N PRO A 63 -8.53 5.63 7.98
CA PRO A 63 -7.71 6.84 8.08
C PRO A 63 -6.65 6.75 9.18
N ASP A 64 -5.49 7.31 8.90
CA ASP A 64 -4.33 7.35 9.80
C ASP A 64 -3.67 6.02 10.11
N LYS A 65 -4.05 4.93 9.42
CA LYS A 65 -3.38 3.64 9.55
C LYS A 65 -2.38 3.44 8.42
N VAL A 66 -1.16 3.00 8.76
CA VAL A 66 -0.18 2.58 7.74
C VAL A 66 -0.72 1.38 6.99
N HIS A 67 -0.39 1.26 5.69
CA HIS A 67 -0.98 0.21 4.86
C HIS A 67 -0.01 -0.35 3.80
N PRO A 68 1.22 -0.75 4.21
CA PRO A 68 2.11 -1.45 3.29
C PRO A 68 1.58 -2.85 3.01
N GLN A 69 1.87 -3.34 1.80
CA GLN A 69 1.33 -4.61 1.33
C GLN A 69 2.35 -5.35 0.48
N VAL A 70 2.22 -6.66 0.43
CA VAL A 70 3.16 -7.54 -0.27
C VAL A 70 2.39 -8.62 -1.01
N THR A 71 2.89 -9.02 -2.18
CA THR A 71 2.36 -10.17 -2.91
C THR A 71 3.22 -11.41 -2.66
N ALA A 72 2.59 -12.58 -2.67
CA ALA A 72 3.30 -13.84 -2.51
C ALA A 72 4.30 -14.08 -3.65
N PRO A 73 5.40 -14.81 -3.40
CA PRO A 73 6.31 -15.24 -4.47
C PRO A 73 5.55 -16.02 -5.54
N GLY A 74 5.86 -15.75 -6.81
CA GLY A 74 5.25 -16.42 -7.94
C GLY A 74 3.97 -15.79 -8.46
N TYR A 75 3.42 -14.77 -7.79
CA TYR A 75 2.16 -14.14 -8.17
C TYR A 75 2.33 -12.64 -8.33
N ALA A 76 1.81 -12.10 -9.43
CA ALA A 76 1.71 -10.66 -9.59
C ALA A 76 0.48 -10.15 -8.85
N MET A 77 0.60 -8.97 -8.26
CA MET A 77 -0.51 -8.27 -7.60
C MET A 77 -0.78 -6.96 -8.33
N TYR A 78 -2.01 -6.80 -8.76
CA TYR A 78 -2.53 -5.55 -9.28
C TYR A 78 -3.49 -4.95 -8.26
N TYR A 79 -3.47 -3.65 -8.08
CA TYR A 79 -4.57 -3.01 -7.38
C TYR A 79 -4.86 -1.63 -7.96
N ILE A 80 -6.13 -1.25 -7.84
CA ILE A 80 -6.57 0.12 -8.05
C ILE A 80 -6.81 0.74 -6.68
N TRP A 81 -6.30 1.95 -6.47
CA TRP A 81 -6.53 2.69 -5.24
C TRP A 81 -7.35 3.93 -5.53
N VAL A 82 -8.25 4.24 -4.60
CA VAL A 82 -9.13 5.41 -4.70
C VAL A 82 -9.10 6.14 -3.37
N ILE A 83 -8.68 7.40 -3.41
CA ILE A 83 -8.64 8.29 -2.25
C ILE A 83 -9.68 9.38 -2.45
N ARG A 84 -10.49 9.63 -1.42
CA ARG A 84 -11.43 10.75 -1.42
C ARG A 84 -10.80 11.95 -0.72
N HIS A 85 -10.73 13.08 -1.41
CA HIS A 85 -10.29 14.33 -0.80
C HIS A 85 -11.27 14.76 0.29
N LEU A 86 -10.74 15.29 1.39
CA LEU A 86 -11.56 15.91 2.43
C LEU A 86 -11.73 17.39 2.12
N ASP A 87 -12.86 17.96 2.50
CA ASP A 87 -13.13 19.38 2.31
C ASP A 87 -12.06 20.20 3.06
N GLY A 88 -11.39 21.10 2.33
CA GLY A 88 -10.33 21.92 2.90
C GLY A 88 -9.05 21.16 3.24
N ASN A 89 -9.00 19.86 2.99
CA ASN A 89 -7.82 19.02 3.28
C ASN A 89 -7.69 17.92 2.23
N PRO A 90 -7.36 18.26 0.98
CA PRO A 90 -7.17 17.25 -0.06
C PRO A 90 -5.92 16.42 0.19
N TYR A 91 -5.91 15.21 -0.34
CA TYR A 91 -4.71 14.37 -0.32
C TYR A 91 -3.63 15.00 -1.23
N LEU A 92 -2.49 15.33 -0.65
CA LEU A 92 -1.35 15.91 -1.37
C LEU A 92 -0.11 15.02 -1.27
N GLY A 93 -0.15 13.99 -0.44
CA GLY A 93 0.93 13.05 -0.23
C GLY A 93 0.81 12.38 1.13
N PRO A 94 1.52 11.27 1.33
CA PRO A 94 1.44 10.52 2.59
C PRO A 94 2.38 11.07 3.66
N ASP A 95 2.09 10.70 4.92
CA ASP A 95 2.99 10.90 6.06
C ASP A 95 3.73 9.59 6.29
N PHE A 96 5.05 9.58 6.08
CA PHE A 96 5.87 8.38 6.19
C PHE A 96 6.14 8.02 7.66
N GLU A 97 6.17 6.71 7.92
CA GLU A 97 6.57 6.17 9.21
C GLU A 97 8.11 6.24 9.31
N GLU A 98 8.60 7.14 10.16
CA GLU A 98 10.01 7.53 10.21
C GLU A 98 10.95 6.35 10.47
N GLN A 99 10.53 5.42 11.32
CA GLN A 99 11.38 4.28 11.71
C GLN A 99 11.78 3.38 10.54
N HIS A 100 11.08 3.44 9.40
CA HIS A 100 11.36 2.61 8.23
C HIS A 100 11.98 3.36 7.06
N LEU A 101 12.16 4.67 7.18
CA LEU A 101 12.74 5.47 6.08
C LEU A 101 14.20 5.13 5.77
N TRP A 102 14.89 4.51 6.71
CA TRP A 102 16.32 4.18 6.53
C TRP A 102 16.57 3.26 5.34
N VAL A 103 15.59 2.44 4.94
CA VAL A 103 15.76 1.48 3.84
C VAL A 103 15.99 2.16 2.49
N GLU A 104 15.57 3.42 2.36
CA GLU A 104 15.72 4.18 1.11
C GLU A 104 16.93 5.13 1.14
N LYS A 105 17.63 5.22 2.26
CA LYS A 105 18.79 6.11 2.34
C LYS A 105 19.94 5.60 1.49
N PRO A 106 20.65 6.49 0.78
CA PRO A 106 21.86 6.10 0.06
C PRO A 106 22.84 5.38 0.99
N GLY A 107 23.35 4.23 0.56
CA GLY A 107 24.28 3.44 1.35
C GLY A 107 23.64 2.62 2.46
N ALA A 108 22.32 2.47 2.47
CA ALA A 108 21.66 1.60 3.44
C ALA A 108 22.18 0.18 3.35
N VAL A 109 22.52 -0.40 4.50
CA VAL A 109 23.10 -1.74 4.59
C VAL A 109 22.08 -2.68 5.22
N TYR A 110 21.84 -3.81 4.56
CA TYR A 110 20.87 -4.82 4.98
C TYR A 110 21.59 -6.08 5.47
N TRP A 111 20.86 -6.87 6.28
CA TRP A 111 21.38 -8.18 6.65
C TRP A 111 21.68 -9.02 5.39
N PRO A 112 22.79 -9.80 5.33
CA PRO A 112 23.71 -10.13 6.43
C PRO A 112 24.85 -9.12 6.69
N ASP A 113 24.94 -8.06 5.89
CA ASP A 113 26.07 -7.13 5.98
C ASP A 113 25.91 -6.09 7.10
N LYS A 114 24.72 -6.00 7.67
CA LYS A 114 24.45 -5.09 8.77
C LYS A 114 24.47 -5.83 10.11
#